data_0ee350a1d6279f55649c80b222317e77
#
_entry.id   0ee350a1d6279f55649c80b222317e77
#
_cell.length_a   1.000
_cell.length_b   1.000
_cell.length_c   1.000
_cell.angle_alpha   90.00
_cell.angle_beta   90.00
_cell.angle_gamma   90.00
#
_symmetry.space_group_name_H-M   'P 1'
#
loop_
_entity.id
_entity.type
_entity.pdbx_description
1 polymer ?
#
loop_
_entity_poly.entity_id
_entity_poly.type
_entity_poly.pdbx_seq_one_letter_code
_entity_poly.pdbx_strand_id
1 'polypeptide(L)'
;MREITSHSKDNLSFKRGFGVWRGGACIFARGIMKSYGVTDRNVWVADSFSGLPKPNDKKYIADRGDKHNLMAALAVSREEVEDNFRIYGLLDGQVRFLVGWFSETLANAPIEKLAVLRLDGDMYESTMDAMEALYHKVTPGGYVIVDDYYAVKGCRLAVHDFLNKNALNEKVTINEIDGKGVYWQKL
;
A
#
# COMPACT_ATOMS: atom_id res chain seq x y z
N MET A 1 -1.70 25.59 -7.02
CA MET A 1 -0.47 24.79 -6.99
C MET A 1 0.53 25.44 -6.01
N ARG A 2 0.11 25.65 -4.77
CA ARG A 2 0.94 26.14 -3.66
C ARG A 2 0.51 25.38 -2.40
N GLU A 3 1.51 25.03 -1.55
CA GLU A 3 1.39 24.40 -0.23
C GLU A 3 1.51 22.88 -0.16
N ILE A 4 2.70 22.39 -0.56
CA ILE A 4 3.25 21.13 0.01
C ILE A 4 4.63 21.41 0.65
N THR A 5 4.96 22.63 0.95
CA THR A 5 6.25 23.01 1.52
C THR A 5 6.07 23.87 2.75
N SER A 6 5.73 23.27 3.85
CA SER A 6 6.17 23.63 5.20
C SER A 6 5.41 22.80 6.21
N HIS A 7 6.04 21.79 6.79
CA HIS A 7 5.89 21.45 8.20
C HIS A 7 6.87 20.33 8.55
N SER A 8 7.71 20.67 9.50
CA SER A 8 8.58 19.81 10.30
C SER A 8 9.58 18.91 9.56
N LYS A 9 10.84 19.05 9.94
CA LYS A 9 11.98 18.16 9.62
C LYS A 9 11.86 16.78 10.29
N ASP A 10 10.64 16.30 10.52
CA ASP A 10 10.41 14.95 10.99
C ASP A 10 10.51 14.01 9.78
N ASN A 11 11.27 12.93 9.92
CA ASN A 11 11.51 11.87 8.95
C ASN A 11 10.21 11.27 8.39
N LEU A 12 9.50 12.02 7.56
CA LEU A 12 8.30 11.59 6.83
C LEU A 12 8.74 10.71 5.66
N SER A 13 8.57 9.41 5.81
CA SER A 13 8.81 8.46 4.74
C SER A 13 7.68 8.50 3.73
N PHE A 14 7.98 8.82 2.47
CA PHE A 14 7.04 8.68 1.35
C PHE A 14 6.96 7.19 1.01
N LYS A 15 5.80 6.56 1.19
CA LYS A 15 5.67 5.12 1.00
C LYS A 15 4.46 4.80 0.15
N ARG A 16 4.69 4.06 -0.92
CA ARG A 16 3.66 3.52 -1.78
C ARG A 16 3.88 2.03 -2.00
N GLY A 17 2.78 1.28 -1.98
CA GLY A 17 2.64 -0.01 -2.60
C GLY A 17 2.81 -1.19 -1.66
N PHE A 18 1.68 -1.65 -1.15
CA PHE A 18 1.51 -2.99 -0.63
C PHE A 18 0.65 -3.75 -1.65
N GLY A 19 1.21 -4.85 -2.21
CA GLY A 19 0.78 -5.42 -3.47
C GLY A 19 1.35 -4.60 -4.63
N VAL A 20 2.57 -4.93 -5.06
CA VAL A 20 3.28 -4.03 -5.99
C VAL A 20 3.25 -4.50 -7.42
N TRP A 21 2.86 -5.76 -7.64
CA TRP A 21 2.91 -6.39 -8.95
C TRP A 21 4.27 -6.11 -9.62
N ARG A 22 4.29 -5.45 -10.78
CA ARG A 22 5.52 -5.08 -11.52
C ARG A 22 6.21 -3.82 -11.00
N GLY A 23 5.77 -3.25 -9.89
CA GLY A 23 6.40 -2.11 -9.23
C GLY A 23 6.03 -0.73 -9.77
N GLY A 24 5.11 -0.62 -10.75
CA GLY A 24 4.83 0.63 -11.46
C GLY A 24 4.52 1.83 -10.56
N ALA A 25 3.62 1.67 -9.59
CA ALA A 25 3.27 2.75 -8.66
C ALA A 25 4.45 3.17 -7.76
N CYS A 26 5.28 2.20 -7.34
CA CYS A 26 6.47 2.46 -6.53
C CYS A 26 7.56 3.16 -7.34
N ILE A 27 7.78 2.76 -8.60
CA ILE A 27 8.69 3.40 -9.55
C ILE A 27 8.27 4.85 -9.79
N PHE A 28 6.97 5.08 -10.05
CA PHE A 28 6.42 6.41 -10.22
C PHE A 28 6.64 7.30 -8.98
N ALA A 29 6.37 6.76 -7.79
CA ALA A 29 6.61 7.47 -6.54
C ALA A 29 8.09 7.85 -6.36
N ARG A 30 9.02 6.90 -6.65
CA ARG A 30 10.46 7.18 -6.57
C ARG A 30 10.89 8.24 -7.59
N GLY A 31 10.32 8.20 -8.80
CA GLY A 31 10.55 9.21 -9.84
C GLY A 31 10.13 10.60 -9.40
N ILE A 32 8.94 10.74 -8.80
CA ILE A 32 8.48 12.01 -8.22
C ILE A 32 9.46 12.49 -7.16
N MET A 33 9.83 11.65 -6.19
CA MET A 33 10.79 12.03 -5.15
C MET A 33 12.12 12.52 -5.73
N LYS A 34 12.63 11.81 -6.73
CA LYS A 34 13.88 12.19 -7.43
C LYS A 34 13.74 13.55 -8.13
N SER A 35 12.63 13.78 -8.82
CA SER A 35 12.37 15.03 -9.54
C SER A 35 12.25 16.26 -8.63
N TYR A 36 11.77 16.05 -7.41
CA TYR A 36 11.66 17.10 -6.40
C TYR A 36 12.86 17.19 -5.44
N GLY A 37 13.92 16.40 -5.68
CA GLY A 37 15.11 16.40 -4.84
C GLY A 37 14.88 15.90 -3.41
N VAL A 38 13.86 15.06 -3.18
CA VAL A 38 13.52 14.49 -1.88
C VAL A 38 14.50 13.35 -1.58
N THR A 39 15.40 13.53 -0.61
CA THR A 39 16.46 12.57 -0.27
C THR A 39 16.31 11.94 1.11
N ASP A 40 15.43 12.45 1.94
CA ASP A 40 15.20 12.04 3.33
C ASP A 40 14.08 11.02 3.53
N ARG A 41 13.52 10.49 2.45
CA ARG A 41 12.36 9.56 2.47
C ARG A 41 12.64 8.30 1.66
N ASN A 42 11.94 7.22 2.00
CA ASN A 42 12.05 5.95 1.30
C ASN A 42 10.73 5.58 0.59
N VAL A 43 10.86 4.80 -0.47
CA VAL A 43 9.75 4.04 -1.07
C VAL A 43 9.88 2.59 -0.60
N TRP A 44 8.88 2.12 0.13
CA TRP A 44 8.80 0.73 0.54
C TRP A 44 8.01 -0.06 -0.49
N VAL A 45 8.62 -1.13 -0.95
CA VAL A 45 8.10 -2.06 -1.93
C VAL A 45 7.81 -3.36 -1.18
N ALA A 46 6.59 -3.48 -0.65
CA ALA A 46 6.20 -4.62 0.16
C ALA A 46 5.27 -5.54 -0.62
N ASP A 47 5.69 -6.77 -0.79
CA ASP A 47 4.96 -7.81 -1.51
C ASP A 47 5.46 -9.20 -1.08
N SER A 48 4.67 -10.23 -1.34
CA SER A 48 5.13 -11.62 -1.22
C SER A 48 6.15 -11.97 -2.31
N PHE A 49 6.05 -11.31 -3.47
CA PHE A 49 6.73 -11.64 -4.73
C PHE A 49 6.45 -13.08 -5.20
N SER A 50 5.29 -13.60 -4.79
CA SER A 50 4.84 -14.98 -5.05
C SER A 50 3.35 -15.04 -5.39
N GLY A 51 2.73 -13.87 -5.68
CA GLY A 51 1.30 -13.71 -5.94
C GLY A 51 0.48 -13.49 -4.67
N LEU A 52 -0.80 -13.84 -4.67
CA LEU A 52 -1.69 -13.69 -3.52
C LEU A 52 -1.75 -14.97 -2.66
N PRO A 53 -2.01 -14.85 -1.35
CA PRO A 53 -2.16 -16.01 -0.48
C PRO A 53 -3.42 -16.79 -0.85
N LYS A 54 -3.41 -18.08 -0.52
CA LYS A 54 -4.64 -18.88 -0.59
C LYS A 54 -5.66 -18.33 0.41
N PRO A 55 -6.92 -18.08 -0.02
CA PRO A 55 -7.97 -17.59 0.87
C PRO A 55 -8.12 -18.45 2.13
N ASN A 56 -8.12 -17.81 3.28
CA ASN A 56 -8.45 -18.47 4.56
C ASN A 56 -9.93 -18.23 4.89
N ASP A 57 -10.81 -18.96 4.22
CA ASP A 57 -12.26 -18.81 4.34
C ASP A 57 -12.83 -19.23 5.69
N LYS A 58 -12.02 -19.90 6.54
CA LYS A 58 -12.39 -20.18 7.94
C LYS A 58 -12.22 -18.96 8.83
N LYS A 59 -11.19 -18.15 8.58
CA LYS A 59 -10.91 -16.92 9.31
C LYS A 59 -11.62 -15.71 8.70
N TYR A 60 -11.65 -15.63 7.37
CA TYR A 60 -12.20 -14.51 6.61
C TYR A 60 -13.22 -14.98 5.59
N ILE A 61 -14.49 -15.01 6.00
CA ILE A 61 -15.61 -15.44 5.13
C ILE A 61 -15.72 -14.56 3.87
N ALA A 62 -15.27 -13.31 3.96
CA ALA A 62 -15.29 -12.35 2.84
C ALA A 62 -14.44 -12.80 1.64
N ASP A 63 -13.38 -13.59 1.89
CA ASP A 63 -12.50 -14.12 0.84
C ASP A 63 -12.94 -15.49 0.30
N ARG A 64 -14.09 -16.01 0.79
CA ARG A 64 -14.58 -17.30 0.33
C ARG A 64 -14.86 -17.30 -1.16
N GLY A 65 -14.22 -18.23 -1.87
CA GLY A 65 -14.35 -18.39 -3.32
C GLY A 65 -13.50 -17.43 -4.14
N ASP A 66 -12.65 -16.62 -3.49
CA ASP A 66 -11.63 -15.85 -4.18
C ASP A 66 -10.65 -16.78 -4.90
N LYS A 67 -10.24 -16.38 -6.12
CA LYS A 67 -9.35 -17.17 -7.00
C LYS A 67 -8.12 -16.39 -7.46
N HIS A 68 -7.87 -15.19 -6.93
CA HIS A 68 -6.72 -14.38 -7.33
C HIS A 68 -5.40 -15.11 -7.08
N ASN A 69 -5.33 -15.95 -6.05
CA ASN A 69 -4.16 -16.80 -5.77
C ASN A 69 -3.82 -17.80 -6.89
N LEU A 70 -4.74 -18.09 -7.80
CA LEU A 70 -4.54 -18.99 -8.94
C LEU A 70 -4.06 -18.23 -10.20
N MET A 71 -4.01 -16.92 -10.16
CA MET A 71 -3.61 -16.07 -11.27
C MET A 71 -2.08 -15.93 -11.32
N ALA A 72 -1.42 -16.77 -12.10
CA ALA A 72 0.05 -16.76 -12.24
C ALA A 72 0.61 -15.38 -12.66
N ALA A 73 -0.16 -14.57 -13.38
CA ALA A 73 0.24 -13.22 -13.78
C ALA A 73 0.42 -12.23 -12.61
N LEU A 74 -0.11 -12.55 -11.42
CA LEU A 74 0.05 -11.76 -10.21
C LEU A 74 1.32 -12.14 -9.42
N ALA A 75 1.95 -13.27 -9.73
CA ALA A 75 3.20 -13.70 -9.13
C ALA A 75 4.38 -13.13 -9.90
N VAL A 76 4.80 -11.92 -9.52
CA VAL A 76 5.96 -11.23 -10.11
C VAL A 76 7.12 -11.31 -9.13
N SER A 77 8.29 -11.81 -9.59
CA SER A 77 9.43 -11.97 -8.71
C SER A 77 10.02 -10.62 -8.27
N ARG A 78 10.72 -10.64 -7.15
CA ARG A 78 11.45 -9.46 -6.67
C ARG A 78 12.47 -8.98 -7.69
N GLU A 79 13.18 -9.89 -8.34
CA GLU A 79 14.20 -9.61 -9.34
C GLU A 79 13.59 -8.85 -10.54
N GLU A 80 12.41 -9.26 -11.02
CA GLU A 80 11.71 -8.57 -12.10
C GLU A 80 11.34 -7.13 -11.69
N VAL A 81 10.88 -6.94 -10.46
CA VAL A 81 10.55 -5.60 -9.94
C VAL A 81 11.81 -4.74 -9.80
N GLU A 82 12.93 -5.30 -9.32
CA GLU A 82 14.21 -4.60 -9.26
C GLU A 82 14.70 -4.20 -10.66
N ASP A 83 14.57 -5.09 -11.64
CA ASP A 83 14.94 -4.81 -13.03
C ASP A 83 14.09 -3.69 -13.62
N ASN A 84 12.79 -3.67 -13.33
CA ASN A 84 11.93 -2.57 -13.72
C ASN A 84 12.39 -1.24 -13.11
N PHE A 85 12.78 -1.20 -11.84
CA PHE A 85 13.38 0.00 -11.24
C PHE A 85 14.69 0.39 -11.92
N ARG A 86 15.55 -0.57 -12.30
CA ARG A 86 16.84 -0.32 -13.01
C ARG A 86 16.61 0.31 -14.38
N ILE A 87 15.63 -0.18 -15.15
CA ILE A 87 15.28 0.37 -16.48
C ILE A 87 15.02 1.88 -16.41
N TYR A 88 14.39 2.35 -15.32
CA TYR A 88 14.13 3.80 -15.12
C TYR A 88 15.25 4.54 -14.37
N GLY A 89 16.35 3.88 -14.03
CA GLY A 89 17.45 4.47 -13.24
C GLY A 89 16.99 4.93 -11.85
N LEU A 90 16.06 4.19 -11.24
CA LEU A 90 15.40 4.54 -9.97
C LEU A 90 15.63 3.50 -8.85
N LEU A 91 16.44 2.46 -9.10
CA LEU A 91 16.84 1.52 -8.06
C LEU A 91 18.03 2.11 -7.30
N ASP A 92 17.77 2.67 -6.12
CA ASP A 92 18.79 3.28 -5.27
C ASP A 92 18.52 3.05 -3.77
N GLY A 93 19.33 3.67 -2.91
CA GLY A 93 19.24 3.50 -1.45
C GLY A 93 17.92 3.98 -0.82
N GLN A 94 17.04 4.67 -1.55
CA GLN A 94 15.72 5.07 -1.06
C GLN A 94 14.63 4.05 -1.41
N VAL A 95 14.93 3.00 -2.18
CA VAL A 95 14.02 1.88 -2.45
C VAL A 95 14.28 0.78 -1.44
N ARG A 96 13.26 0.41 -0.66
CA ARG A 96 13.34 -0.59 0.41
C ARG A 96 12.36 -1.71 0.12
N PHE A 97 12.88 -2.90 -0.11
CA PHE A 97 12.07 -4.10 -0.31
C PHE A 97 11.71 -4.74 1.04
N LEU A 98 10.43 -5.09 1.21
CA LEU A 98 9.92 -5.87 2.32
C LEU A 98 9.26 -7.12 1.73
N VAL A 99 9.97 -8.24 1.75
CA VAL A 99 9.59 -9.49 1.10
C VAL A 99 8.85 -10.40 2.07
N GLY A 100 7.67 -10.83 1.71
CA GLY A 100 6.87 -11.79 2.48
C GLY A 100 5.39 -11.38 2.58
N TRP A 101 4.58 -12.26 3.15
CA TRP A 101 3.16 -12.03 3.36
C TRP A 101 2.92 -10.85 4.31
N PHE A 102 1.88 -10.08 4.07
CA PHE A 102 1.56 -8.90 4.90
C PHE A 102 1.36 -9.26 6.37
N SER A 103 0.66 -10.37 6.64
CA SER A 103 0.46 -10.89 7.99
C SER A 103 1.75 -11.17 8.76
N GLU A 104 2.85 -11.47 8.07
CA GLU A 104 4.12 -11.84 8.67
C GLU A 104 5.09 -10.66 8.80
N THR A 105 5.05 -9.74 7.82
CA THR A 105 6.10 -8.75 7.64
C THR A 105 5.73 -7.35 8.11
N LEU A 106 4.47 -6.91 7.92
CA LEU A 106 4.11 -5.50 8.09
C LEU A 106 4.14 -5.03 9.55
N ALA A 107 3.73 -5.88 10.49
CA ALA A 107 3.68 -5.51 11.90
C ALA A 107 5.09 -5.16 12.45
N ASN A 108 6.12 -5.89 11.98
CA ASN A 108 7.50 -5.74 12.41
C ASN A 108 8.36 -4.91 11.43
N ALA A 109 7.76 -4.35 10.38
CA ALA A 109 8.48 -3.54 9.43
C ALA A 109 9.09 -2.30 10.11
N PRO A 110 10.36 -1.94 9.80
CA PRO A 110 11.04 -0.78 10.35
C PRO A 110 10.50 0.52 9.73
N ILE A 111 9.19 0.64 9.80
CA ILE A 111 8.39 1.73 9.27
C ILE A 111 7.89 2.54 10.46
N GLU A 112 8.41 3.75 10.65
CA GLU A 112 7.99 4.62 11.74
C GLU A 112 6.79 5.48 11.34
N LYS A 113 6.89 6.18 10.20
CA LYS A 113 5.87 7.12 9.73
C LYS A 113 5.63 6.97 8.22
N LEU A 114 4.40 7.21 7.79
CA LEU A 114 3.95 7.14 6.41
C LEU A 114 3.31 8.47 5.99
N ALA A 115 3.76 9.06 4.89
CA ALA A 115 3.05 10.18 4.26
C ALA A 115 1.93 9.68 3.34
N VAL A 116 2.15 8.52 2.69
CA VAL A 116 1.15 7.86 1.85
C VAL A 116 1.18 6.36 2.12
N LEU A 117 0.02 5.76 2.30
CA LEU A 117 -0.21 4.32 2.37
C LEU A 117 -1.08 3.94 1.16
N ARG A 118 -0.53 3.20 0.19
CA ARG A 118 -1.30 2.63 -0.92
C ARG A 118 -1.45 1.13 -0.71
N LEU A 119 -2.68 0.67 -0.74
CA LEU A 119 -3.08 -0.72 -0.60
C LEU A 119 -3.58 -1.23 -1.95
N ASP A 120 -3.04 -2.36 -2.39
CA ASP A 120 -3.30 -3.01 -3.67
C ASP A 120 -3.13 -4.52 -3.48
N GLY A 121 -3.89 -5.07 -2.55
CA GLY A 121 -3.76 -6.46 -2.10
C GLY A 121 -5.00 -7.30 -2.39
N ASP A 122 -5.94 -6.78 -3.19
CA ASP A 122 -7.16 -7.42 -3.66
C ASP A 122 -8.06 -7.93 -2.52
N MET A 123 -7.61 -8.85 -1.72
CA MET A 123 -8.39 -9.64 -0.77
C MET A 123 -8.73 -8.88 0.52
N TYR A 124 -9.76 -9.35 1.22
CA TYR A 124 -10.12 -8.86 2.55
C TYR A 124 -8.95 -9.02 3.55
N GLU A 125 -8.38 -10.24 3.61
CA GLU A 125 -7.26 -10.54 4.52
C GLU A 125 -6.09 -9.60 4.29
N SER A 126 -5.62 -9.49 3.06
CA SER A 126 -4.44 -8.64 2.73
C SER A 126 -4.69 -7.17 3.02
N THR A 127 -5.89 -6.66 2.72
CA THR A 127 -6.28 -5.28 3.01
C THR A 127 -6.36 -5.02 4.51
N MET A 128 -6.99 -5.93 5.26
CA MET A 128 -7.14 -5.80 6.71
C MET A 128 -5.77 -5.85 7.42
N ASP A 129 -4.92 -6.83 7.09
CA ASP A 129 -3.58 -6.97 7.67
C ASP A 129 -2.73 -5.71 7.45
N ALA A 130 -2.79 -5.14 6.24
CA ALA A 130 -2.05 -3.93 5.94
C ALA A 130 -2.61 -2.69 6.66
N MET A 131 -3.93 -2.55 6.77
CA MET A 131 -4.54 -1.45 7.51
C MET A 131 -4.26 -1.56 9.01
N GLU A 132 -4.39 -2.73 9.62
CA GLU A 132 -4.11 -2.93 11.05
C GLU A 132 -2.65 -2.64 11.39
N ALA A 133 -1.72 -3.09 10.55
CA ALA A 133 -0.30 -2.90 10.77
C ALA A 133 0.19 -1.46 10.52
N LEU A 134 -0.42 -0.72 9.59
CA LEU A 134 0.20 0.49 9.06
C LEU A 134 -0.64 1.76 9.16
N TYR A 135 -1.96 1.67 9.30
CA TYR A 135 -2.80 2.88 9.33
C TYR A 135 -2.37 3.84 10.44
N HIS A 136 -2.05 3.32 11.63
CA HIS A 136 -1.59 4.14 12.76
C HIS A 136 -0.28 4.88 12.47
N LYS A 137 0.55 4.37 11.56
CA LYS A 137 1.82 4.97 11.13
C LYS A 137 1.64 6.07 10.06
N VAL A 138 0.47 6.16 9.43
CA VAL A 138 0.17 7.29 8.54
C VAL A 138 0.09 8.55 9.38
N THR A 139 0.84 9.58 8.99
CA THR A 139 0.85 10.86 9.73
C THR A 139 -0.46 11.62 9.54
N PRO A 140 -0.88 12.47 10.49
CA PRO A 140 -1.95 13.44 10.25
C PRO A 140 -1.65 14.25 8.97
N GLY A 141 -2.67 14.43 8.12
CA GLY A 141 -2.50 15.04 6.81
C GLY A 141 -1.93 14.11 5.72
N GLY A 142 -1.48 12.91 6.07
CA GLY A 142 -1.08 11.87 5.12
C GLY A 142 -2.27 11.23 4.41
N TYR A 143 -2.00 10.48 3.36
CA TYR A 143 -3.02 9.89 2.51
C TYR A 143 -3.04 8.37 2.59
N VAL A 144 -4.24 7.81 2.57
CA VAL A 144 -4.48 6.38 2.34
C VAL A 144 -5.14 6.24 0.97
N ILE A 145 -4.63 5.32 0.15
CA ILE A 145 -5.14 4.98 -1.18
C ILE A 145 -5.44 3.49 -1.17
N VAL A 146 -6.61 3.11 -1.66
CA VAL A 146 -7.02 1.71 -1.81
C VAL A 146 -7.39 1.48 -3.26
N ASP A 147 -6.65 0.63 -3.96
CA ASP A 147 -6.73 0.47 -5.41
C ASP A 147 -7.97 -0.35 -5.82
N ASP A 148 -8.26 -1.42 -5.09
CA ASP A 148 -9.27 -2.40 -5.47
C ASP A 148 -10.63 -2.20 -4.81
N TYR A 149 -10.89 -1.03 -4.26
CA TYR A 149 -12.08 -0.78 -3.43
C TYR A 149 -13.40 -1.09 -4.12
N TYR A 150 -13.56 -0.72 -5.39
CA TYR A 150 -14.74 -1.06 -6.18
C TYR A 150 -14.57 -2.33 -7.02
N ALA A 151 -13.34 -2.74 -7.27
CA ALA A 151 -13.05 -3.92 -8.08
C ALA A 151 -13.25 -5.22 -7.29
N VAL A 152 -12.86 -5.24 -6.01
CA VAL A 152 -12.90 -6.44 -5.17
C VAL A 152 -13.76 -6.22 -3.93
N LYS A 153 -14.86 -6.96 -3.83
CA LYS A 153 -15.83 -6.83 -2.73
C LYS A 153 -15.16 -7.05 -1.35
N GLY A 154 -14.24 -8.01 -1.26
CA GLY A 154 -13.50 -8.31 -0.02
C GLY A 154 -12.66 -7.11 0.44
N CYS A 155 -11.94 -6.47 -0.48
CA CYS A 155 -11.18 -5.27 -0.21
C CYS A 155 -12.05 -4.14 0.36
N ARG A 156 -13.17 -3.83 -0.30
CA ARG A 156 -14.12 -2.82 0.18
C ARG A 156 -14.65 -3.12 1.57
N LEU A 157 -15.02 -4.37 1.82
CA LEU A 157 -15.53 -4.79 3.13
C LEU A 157 -14.47 -4.61 4.21
N ALA A 158 -13.21 -4.98 3.95
CA ALA A 158 -12.11 -4.80 4.88
C ALA A 158 -11.91 -3.33 5.27
N VAL A 159 -11.99 -2.41 4.31
CA VAL A 159 -11.91 -0.96 4.57
C VAL A 159 -13.03 -0.52 5.52
N HIS A 160 -14.27 -0.89 5.24
CA HIS A 160 -15.40 -0.50 6.09
C HIS A 160 -15.31 -1.11 7.48
N ASP A 161 -14.97 -2.38 7.60
CA ASP A 161 -14.84 -3.07 8.88
C ASP A 161 -13.71 -2.44 9.71
N PHE A 162 -12.57 -2.10 9.08
CA PHE A 162 -11.48 -1.40 9.75
C PHE A 162 -11.91 0.00 10.25
N LEU A 163 -12.57 0.79 9.41
CA LEU A 163 -13.03 2.13 9.79
C LEU A 163 -14.07 2.06 10.91
N ASN A 164 -15.00 1.11 10.85
CA ASN A 164 -15.99 0.86 11.90
C ASN A 164 -15.33 0.48 13.23
N LYS A 165 -14.44 -0.52 13.21
CA LYS A 165 -13.73 -1.01 14.38
C LYS A 165 -12.97 0.08 15.12
N ASN A 166 -12.45 1.07 14.37
CA ASN A 166 -11.64 2.16 14.91
C ASN A 166 -12.42 3.48 15.10
N ALA A 167 -13.75 3.48 14.96
CA ALA A 167 -14.61 4.66 15.07
C ALA A 167 -14.17 5.83 14.17
N LEU A 168 -13.79 5.49 12.93
CA LEU A 168 -13.28 6.44 11.94
C LEU A 168 -14.28 6.79 10.84
N ASN A 169 -15.44 6.12 10.75
CA ASN A 169 -16.41 6.29 9.67
C ASN A 169 -16.88 7.74 9.49
N GLU A 170 -17.14 8.45 10.58
CA GLU A 170 -17.58 9.83 10.54
C GLU A 170 -16.42 10.83 10.38
N LYS A 171 -15.18 10.36 10.54
CA LYS A 171 -13.97 11.17 10.47
C LYS A 171 -13.27 11.11 9.12
N VAL A 172 -13.65 10.15 8.28
CA VAL A 172 -13.01 9.89 7.00
C VAL A 172 -13.98 10.17 5.87
N THR A 173 -13.57 11.03 4.93
CA THR A 173 -14.27 11.24 3.67
C THR A 173 -13.56 10.43 2.58
N ILE A 174 -14.20 9.34 2.15
CA ILE A 174 -13.69 8.49 1.06
C ILE A 174 -14.00 9.18 -0.26
N ASN A 175 -12.96 9.43 -1.06
CA ASN A 175 -13.03 10.06 -2.37
C ASN A 175 -12.68 9.02 -3.45
N GLU A 176 -13.46 8.98 -4.53
CA GLU A 176 -13.21 8.13 -5.69
C GLU A 176 -12.07 8.70 -6.56
N ILE A 177 -11.28 7.82 -7.18
CA ILE A 177 -10.18 8.20 -8.09
C ILE A 177 -10.60 7.99 -9.55
N ASP A 178 -10.94 6.74 -9.91
CA ASP A 178 -11.09 6.31 -11.32
C ASP A 178 -12.16 5.24 -11.55
N GLY A 179 -13.14 5.13 -10.65
CA GLY A 179 -14.16 4.09 -10.66
C GLY A 179 -13.71 2.74 -10.11
N LYS A 180 -12.45 2.61 -9.67
CA LYS A 180 -11.91 1.39 -9.02
C LYS A 180 -11.33 1.71 -7.66
N GLY A 181 -10.40 2.65 -7.60
CA GLY A 181 -9.69 3.03 -6.41
C GLY A 181 -10.33 4.21 -5.68
N VAL A 182 -9.98 4.32 -4.41
CA VAL A 182 -10.39 5.42 -3.54
C VAL A 182 -9.22 5.96 -2.74
N TYR A 183 -9.38 7.15 -2.21
CA TYR A 183 -8.42 7.72 -1.26
C TYR A 183 -9.11 8.56 -0.19
N TRP A 184 -8.40 8.77 0.91
CA TRP A 184 -8.76 9.76 1.91
C TRP A 184 -7.52 10.32 2.60
N GLN A 185 -7.68 11.48 3.21
CA GLN A 185 -6.67 12.09 4.05
C GLN A 185 -6.89 11.68 5.50
N LYS A 186 -5.84 11.27 6.19
CA LYS A 186 -5.89 11.00 7.63
C LYS A 186 -5.91 12.33 8.39
N LEU A 187 -6.86 12.49 9.28
CA LEU A 187 -6.97 13.64 10.19
C LEU A 187 -5.93 13.57 11.31
#